data_3bde59a5a2f9b42ee22b7731b204f68e
#
_entry.id   3bde59a5a2f9b42ee22b7731b204f68e
#
_cell.length_a   1.000
_cell.length_b   1.000
_cell.length_c   1.000
_cell.angle_alpha   90.00
_cell.angle_beta   90.00
_cell.angle_gamma   90.00
#
_symmetry.space_group_name_H-M   'P 1'
#
loop_
_entity.id
_entity.type
_entity.pdbx_description
1 polymer ?
#
loop_
_entity_poly.entity_id
_entity_poly.type
_entity_poly.pdbx_seq_one_letter_code
_entity_poly.pdbx_strand_id
1 'polypeptide(L)'
;MSEQLGLFEEFTNEEIGPEIVSKSSNELRVLYFDLETQKSANDVGGWGNIHLMGLAVGVVWDCFEQKYFSFLENEASLLVEKLRAADLVVGFNVKKFDYTVLQPYANF
;
A
#
# COMPACT_ATOMS: atom_id res chain seq x y z
N MET A 1 12.69 4.08 8.11
CA MET A 1 12.39 2.68 7.72
C MET A 1 12.29 1.76 8.91
N SER A 2 13.22 1.86 9.90
CA SER A 2 13.17 0.99 11.07
C SER A 2 11.88 1.13 11.89
N GLU A 3 11.35 2.33 12.00
CA GLU A 3 10.08 2.55 12.70
C GLU A 3 8.92 1.86 11.97
N GLN A 4 8.95 1.90 10.65
CA GLN A 4 7.94 1.22 9.86
C GLN A 4 8.03 -0.28 10.02
N LEU A 5 9.24 -0.81 10.14
CA LEU A 5 9.40 -2.26 10.34
C LEU A 5 8.79 -2.73 11.64
N GLY A 6 8.90 -1.95 12.72
CA GLY A 6 8.25 -2.28 13.97
C GLY A 6 6.74 -2.31 13.86
N LEU A 7 6.18 -1.36 13.12
CA LEU A 7 4.74 -1.34 12.86
C LEU A 7 4.33 -2.47 11.92
N PHE A 8 5.21 -2.85 11.01
CA PHE A 8 4.94 -3.94 10.09
C PHE A 8 4.77 -5.26 10.81
N GLU A 9 5.53 -5.51 11.85
CA GLU A 9 5.39 -6.74 12.61
C GLU A 9 3.99 -6.88 13.20
N GLU A 10 3.45 -5.81 13.81
CA GLU A 10 2.09 -5.81 14.30
C GLU A 10 1.10 -5.99 13.17
N PHE A 11 1.30 -5.24 12.11
CA PHE A 11 0.42 -5.28 10.94
C PHE A 11 0.43 -6.67 10.31
N THR A 12 1.62 -7.26 10.20
CA THR A 12 1.78 -8.60 9.63
C THR A 12 1.03 -9.63 10.44
N ASN A 13 1.05 -9.53 11.76
CA ASN A 13 0.33 -10.45 12.62
C ASN A 13 -1.19 -10.39 12.40
N GLU A 14 -1.71 -9.23 12.03
CA GLU A 14 -3.12 -9.08 11.70
C GLU A 14 -3.44 -9.57 10.30
N GLU A 15 -2.55 -9.30 9.34
CA GLU A 15 -2.79 -9.62 7.94
C GLU A 15 -2.50 -11.08 7.60
N ILE A 16 -1.53 -11.68 8.29
CA ILE A 16 -1.21 -13.08 8.07
C ILE A 16 -2.23 -13.93 8.81
N GLY A 17 -3.20 -14.41 8.09
CA GLY A 17 -4.22 -15.28 8.63
C GLY A 17 -3.91 -16.75 8.36
N PRO A 18 -4.88 -17.63 8.67
CA PRO A 18 -4.70 -19.06 8.44
C PRO A 18 -4.34 -19.44 7.01
N GLU A 19 -4.75 -18.63 6.05
CA GLU A 19 -4.47 -18.89 4.63
C GLU A 19 -2.99 -18.85 4.31
N ILE A 20 -2.26 -17.94 4.97
CA ILE A 20 -0.84 -17.78 4.71
C ILE A 20 -0.03 -18.91 5.29
N VAL A 21 -0.50 -19.50 6.36
CA VAL A 21 0.19 -20.62 7.02
C VAL A 21 0.38 -21.80 6.06
N SER A 22 -0.50 -21.96 5.09
CA SER A 22 -0.42 -23.07 4.13
C SER A 22 0.61 -22.86 3.03
N LYS A 23 1.18 -21.67 2.91
CA LYS A 23 2.14 -21.34 1.88
C LYS A 23 3.57 -21.38 2.40
N SER A 24 4.50 -21.81 1.56
CA SER A 24 5.91 -21.68 1.89
C SER A 24 6.32 -20.20 1.77
N SER A 25 7.36 -19.81 2.52
CA SER A 25 7.77 -18.40 2.56
C SER A 25 8.19 -17.85 1.19
N ASN A 26 8.73 -18.69 0.30
CA ASN A 26 9.15 -18.26 -1.03
C ASN A 26 7.98 -18.15 -2.02
N GLU A 27 6.79 -18.58 -1.63
CA GLU A 27 5.59 -18.44 -2.44
C GLU A 27 4.76 -17.22 -2.06
N LEU A 28 5.04 -16.64 -0.90
CA LEU A 28 4.29 -15.47 -0.43
C LEU A 28 4.62 -14.24 -1.25
N ARG A 29 3.56 -13.55 -1.66
CA ARG A 29 3.68 -12.28 -2.34
C ARG A 29 3.51 -11.15 -1.34
N VAL A 30 4.63 -10.69 -0.84
CA VAL A 30 4.67 -9.60 0.14
C VAL A 30 5.13 -8.34 -0.56
N LEU A 31 4.37 -7.27 -0.42
CA LEU A 31 4.70 -5.97 -0.98
C LEU A 31 4.85 -4.96 0.16
N TYR A 32 5.93 -4.18 0.10
CA TYR A 32 6.10 -3.01 0.95
C TYR A 32 5.68 -1.81 0.12
N PHE A 33 4.80 -0.98 0.66
CA PHE A 33 4.13 0.04 -0.11
C PHE A 33 4.14 1.38 0.60
N ASP A 34 4.39 2.44 -0.17
CA ASP A 34 4.28 3.81 0.29
C ASP A 34 3.86 4.69 -0.89
N LEU A 35 3.20 5.81 -0.60
CA LEU A 35 2.83 6.75 -1.66
C LEU A 35 3.01 8.20 -1.21
N GLU A 36 3.12 9.07 -2.21
CA GLU A 36 3.12 10.50 -2.02
C GLU A 36 1.89 11.07 -2.70
N THR A 37 1.31 12.11 -2.11
CA THR A 37 0.10 12.74 -2.63
C THR A 37 0.42 14.02 -3.36
N GLN A 38 -0.49 14.44 -4.26
CA GLN A 38 -0.35 15.70 -4.98
C GLN A 38 -0.65 16.90 -4.09
N LYS A 39 -1.60 16.74 -3.18
CA LYS A 39 -2.08 17.81 -2.31
C LYS A 39 -1.92 17.41 -0.87
N SER A 40 -1.73 18.40 -0.01
CA SER A 40 -1.66 18.19 1.44
C SER A 40 -3.07 18.12 2.03
N ALA A 41 -3.15 17.72 3.30
CA ALA A 41 -4.41 17.75 4.03
C ALA A 41 -5.01 19.17 4.07
N ASN A 42 -4.18 20.19 4.26
CA ASN A 42 -4.63 21.58 4.23
C ASN A 42 -5.24 21.97 2.90
N ASP A 43 -4.64 21.53 1.80
CA ASP A 43 -5.10 21.87 0.46
C ASP A 43 -6.51 21.34 0.18
N VAL A 44 -6.88 20.24 0.81
CA VAL A 44 -8.20 19.61 0.56
C VAL A 44 -9.20 19.87 1.68
N GLY A 45 -8.85 20.71 2.66
CA GLY A 45 -9.77 21.08 3.72
C GLY A 45 -9.73 20.17 4.95
N GLY A 46 -8.68 19.39 5.10
CA GLY A 46 -8.44 18.58 6.31
C GLY A 46 -8.36 17.09 6.04
N TRP A 47 -8.05 16.35 7.10
CA TRP A 47 -7.82 14.91 7.02
C TRP A 47 -9.08 14.10 6.69
N GLY A 48 -10.27 14.68 6.84
CA GLY A 48 -11.50 14.04 6.42
C GLY A 48 -11.64 13.92 4.90
N ASN A 49 -10.81 14.61 4.15
CA ASN A 49 -10.87 14.66 2.68
C ASN A 49 -9.64 14.01 2.02
N ILE A 50 -9.07 13.00 2.65
CA ILE A 50 -7.89 12.30 2.12
C ILE A 50 -8.13 11.82 0.68
N HIS A 51 -9.33 11.39 0.37
CA HIS A 51 -9.69 10.90 -0.97
C HIS A 51 -9.56 11.96 -2.07
N LEU A 52 -9.41 13.23 -1.70
CA LEU A 52 -9.23 14.34 -2.64
C LEU A 52 -7.76 14.72 -2.85
N MET A 53 -6.84 14.10 -2.10
CA MET A 53 -5.43 14.49 -2.15
C MET A 53 -4.72 14.11 -3.44
N GLY A 54 -5.18 13.10 -4.13
CA GLY A 54 -4.61 12.64 -5.39
C GLY A 54 -3.29 11.91 -5.23
N LEU A 55 -3.02 10.97 -6.11
CA LEU A 55 -1.78 10.22 -6.14
C LEU A 55 -0.72 10.98 -6.92
N ALA A 56 0.44 11.26 -6.32
CA ALA A 56 1.60 11.74 -7.05
C ALA A 56 2.44 10.56 -7.52
N VAL A 57 2.85 9.70 -6.61
CA VAL A 57 3.61 8.50 -6.93
C VAL A 57 3.36 7.44 -5.86
N GLY A 58 3.20 6.19 -6.29
CA GLY A 58 3.19 5.05 -5.42
C GLY A 58 4.42 4.20 -5.67
N VAL A 59 5.08 3.75 -4.61
CA VAL A 59 6.29 2.92 -4.69
C VAL A 59 6.04 1.61 -3.98
N VAL A 60 6.38 0.53 -4.65
CA VAL A 60 6.22 -0.82 -4.12
C VAL A 60 7.56 -1.54 -4.18
N TRP A 61 7.96 -2.13 -3.06
CA TRP A 61 9.03 -3.13 -3.07
C TRP A 61 8.38 -4.50 -3.10
N ASP A 62 8.67 -5.25 -4.14
CA ASP A 62 8.13 -6.59 -4.32
C ASP A 62 9.15 -7.59 -3.80
N CYS A 63 8.84 -8.23 -2.67
CA CYS A 63 9.77 -9.19 -2.04
C CYS A 63 9.95 -10.45 -2.88
N PHE A 64 8.98 -10.81 -3.69
CA PHE A 64 9.09 -11.99 -4.54
C PHE A 64 10.02 -11.73 -5.72
N GLU A 65 9.81 -10.61 -6.42
CA GLU A 65 10.64 -10.24 -7.57
C GLU A 65 11.93 -9.52 -7.18
N GLN A 66 12.02 -9.07 -5.93
CA GLN A 66 13.16 -8.36 -5.37
C GLN A 66 13.51 -7.11 -6.16
N LYS A 67 12.51 -6.29 -6.43
CA LYS A 67 12.71 -5.02 -7.11
C LYS A 67 11.60 -4.03 -6.78
N TYR A 68 11.90 -2.76 -7.05
CA TYR A 68 10.95 -1.66 -6.89
C TYR A 68 10.11 -1.46 -8.13
N PHE A 69 8.87 -1.06 -7.91
CA PHE A 69 7.97 -0.58 -8.94
C PHE A 69 7.47 0.79 -8.53
N SER A 70 7.40 1.72 -9.48
CA SER A 70 6.86 3.06 -9.25
C SER A 70 5.66 3.27 -10.16
N PHE A 71 4.64 3.92 -9.62
CA PHE A 71 3.40 4.18 -10.35
C PHE A 71 3.03 5.65 -10.21
N LEU A 72 2.83 6.33 -11.32
CA LEU A 72 2.31 7.69 -11.34
C LEU A 72 0.79 7.67 -11.35
N GLU A 73 0.17 8.85 -11.28
CA GLU A 73 -1.29 8.93 -11.20
C GLU A 73 -2.00 8.18 -12.33
N ASN A 74 -1.51 8.32 -13.55
CA ASN A 74 -2.11 7.66 -14.70
C ASN A 74 -1.91 6.14 -14.68
N GLU A 75 -1.12 5.63 -13.77
CA GLU A 75 -0.89 4.19 -13.58
C GLU A 75 -1.52 3.68 -12.29
N ALA A 76 -2.37 4.48 -11.65
CA ALA A 76 -2.95 4.13 -10.37
C ALA A 76 -3.73 2.82 -10.41
N SER A 77 -4.42 2.52 -11.51
CA SER A 77 -5.15 1.26 -11.63
C SER A 77 -4.21 0.06 -11.66
N LEU A 78 -3.04 0.21 -12.26
CA LEU A 78 -2.02 -0.85 -12.26
C LEU A 78 -1.47 -1.08 -10.87
N LEU A 79 -1.26 0.00 -10.11
CA LEU A 79 -0.85 -0.09 -8.72
C LEU A 79 -1.88 -0.85 -7.89
N VAL A 80 -3.16 -0.50 -8.05
CA VAL A 80 -4.24 -1.18 -7.32
C VAL A 80 -4.27 -2.66 -7.65
N GLU A 81 -4.13 -3.03 -8.92
CA GLU A 81 -4.10 -4.44 -9.32
C GLU A 81 -2.94 -5.19 -8.68
N LYS A 82 -1.76 -4.55 -8.65
CA LYS A 82 -0.60 -5.16 -8.01
C LYS A 82 -0.82 -5.37 -6.53
N LEU A 83 -1.39 -4.39 -5.84
CA LEU A 83 -1.69 -4.51 -4.42
C LEU A 83 -2.72 -5.62 -4.14
N ARG A 84 -3.73 -5.74 -5.00
CA ARG A 84 -4.74 -6.78 -4.84
C ARG A 84 -4.19 -8.19 -5.06
N ALA A 85 -3.18 -8.32 -5.89
CA ALA A 85 -2.57 -9.63 -6.17
C ALA A 85 -1.64 -10.09 -5.05
N ALA A 86 -1.31 -9.22 -4.11
CA ALA A 86 -0.42 -9.56 -3.00
C ALA A 86 -1.13 -10.40 -1.94
N ASP A 87 -0.37 -11.26 -1.28
CA ASP A 87 -0.86 -11.97 -0.10
C ASP A 87 -0.82 -11.06 1.13
N LEU A 88 0.14 -10.14 1.16
CA LEU A 88 0.30 -9.21 2.27
C LEU A 88 0.86 -7.89 1.73
N VAL A 89 0.23 -6.80 2.10
CA VAL A 89 0.73 -5.45 1.82
C VAL A 89 1.15 -4.83 3.15
N VAL A 90 2.37 -4.35 3.20
CA VAL A 90 2.98 -3.82 4.41
C VAL A 90 3.30 -2.35 4.19
N GLY A 91 2.89 -1.50 5.11
CA GLY A 91 3.15 -0.08 5.03
C GLY A 91 2.73 0.61 6.31
N PHE A 92 2.94 1.92 6.35
CA PHE A 92 2.55 2.73 7.48
C PHE A 92 1.14 3.30 7.25
N ASN A 93 0.19 2.92 8.11
CA ASN A 93 -1.18 3.42 8.06
C ASN A 93 -1.88 3.19 6.72
N VAL A 94 -1.61 2.07 6.06
CA VAL A 94 -2.04 1.78 4.70
C VAL A 94 -3.56 1.82 4.55
N LYS A 95 -4.30 1.19 5.46
CA LYS A 95 -5.76 1.11 5.34
C LYS A 95 -6.44 2.45 5.48
N LYS A 96 -5.97 3.29 6.40
CA LYS A 96 -6.63 4.57 6.69
C LYS A 96 -6.17 5.69 5.78
N PHE A 97 -4.94 5.63 5.28
CA PHE A 97 -4.40 6.70 4.46
C PHE A 97 -4.25 6.28 3.00
N ASP A 98 -3.33 5.36 2.71
CA ASP A 98 -2.95 5.04 1.34
C ASP A 98 -4.13 4.50 0.53
N TYR A 99 -4.91 3.59 1.10
CA TYR A 99 -6.07 3.05 0.40
C TYR A 99 -7.15 4.11 0.19
N THR A 100 -7.28 5.05 1.12
CA THR A 100 -8.24 6.15 0.96
C THR A 100 -7.82 7.07 -0.19
N VAL A 101 -6.52 7.35 -0.31
CA VAL A 101 -6.00 8.12 -1.43
C VAL A 101 -6.30 7.41 -2.75
N LEU A 102 -6.21 6.09 -2.79
CA LEU A 102 -6.42 5.31 -4.01
C LEU A 102 -7.88 5.05 -4.35
N GLN A 103 -8.82 5.25 -3.41
CA GLN A 103 -10.23 4.96 -3.66
C GLN A 103 -10.82 5.62 -4.91
N PRO A 104 -10.50 6.88 -5.25
CA PRO A 104 -11.04 7.49 -6.45
C PRO A 104 -10.58 6.82 -7.75
N TYR A 105 -9.50 6.05 -7.70
CA TYR A 105 -8.94 5.40 -8.89
C TYR A 105 -9.46 3.97 -9.06
N ALA A 106 -9.94 3.35 -8.01
CA ALA A 106 -10.49 2.00 -8.06
C ALA A 106 -11.23 1.67 -6.76
N ASN A 107 -12.16 0.73 -6.84
CA ASN A 107 -12.86 0.25 -5.64
C ASN A 107 -11.98 -0.72 -4.87
N PHE A 108 -11.89 -0.48 -3.60
CA PHE A 108 -11.25 -1.41 -2.67
C PHE A 108 -12.29 -2.07 -1.81
#